data_7fd04362efd61b87b6919f5654ba9982
#
_entry.id   7fd04362efd61b87b6919f5654ba9982
#
_cell.length_a   1.000
_cell.length_b   1.000
_cell.length_c   1.000
_cell.angle_alpha   90.00
_cell.angle_beta   90.00
_cell.angle_gamma   90.00
#
_symmetry.space_group_name_H-M   'P 1'
#
loop_
_entity.id
_entity.type
_entity.pdbx_description
1 polymer ?
#
loop_
_entity_poly.entity_id
_entity_poly.type
_entity_poly.pdbx_seq_one_letter_code
_entity_poly.pdbx_strand_id
1 'polypeptide(L)'
;MSVNTLVKHGEIENINVNVTIIPITGVTGEVHYNPGLARDDKGNLWISLRSCVFNPDRWKGWLHPMHWQNYVNCGIINENTLEVTGLKEIKPLKDYEGFQWGLEDARLFWREDGLHAIGVILPIRNNDYRTSQAEVLIDHEKGTYKLLKDYGQPKKHTEKNWSPPEHATEAFDFAYSLSEVFKNDEVIGADDHLAVHNGTKLLRYKDGYIQLAHVVCGVGGERTYAHVAVLRDINGYGTHMSQLFHFNVGWREKLRETIEFASDMVWSKGKEGEELLVGLGVKDEATGIARIPVDKFIWDEAIDIMWYKWRWVTPPNREEIIVPRSDRPDWK
;
A
#
# COMPACT_ATOMS: atom_id res chain seq x y z
N MET A 1 6.66 -7.08 -28.19
CA MET A 1 6.24 -5.66 -28.25
C MET A 1 7.23 -4.81 -27.48
N SER A 2 7.66 -3.66 -28.01
CA SER A 2 8.67 -2.84 -27.33
C SER A 2 8.03 -2.05 -26.18
N VAL A 3 8.72 -1.87 -25.05
CA VAL A 3 8.30 -1.03 -23.90
C VAL A 3 8.07 0.43 -24.30
N ASN A 4 8.58 0.88 -25.43
CA ASN A 4 8.14 2.13 -26.06
C ASN A 4 6.62 2.18 -26.32
N THR A 5 5.91 1.06 -26.24
CA THR A 5 4.45 0.99 -26.32
C THR A 5 3.80 1.19 -24.95
N LEU A 6 4.45 0.80 -23.85
CA LEU A 6 3.91 0.96 -22.49
C LEU A 6 4.11 2.37 -21.92
N VAL A 7 5.09 3.12 -22.44
CA VAL A 7 5.39 4.50 -22.01
C VAL A 7 5.17 5.51 -23.16
N LYS A 8 4.54 5.13 -24.24
CA LYS A 8 4.00 6.11 -25.18
C LYS A 8 2.89 6.88 -24.49
N HIS A 9 3.34 7.95 -23.84
CA HIS A 9 2.58 9.14 -23.52
C HIS A 9 1.05 8.99 -23.53
N GLY A 10 0.44 8.71 -22.41
CA GLY A 10 -0.97 8.94 -22.21
C GLY A 10 -1.92 7.75 -22.36
N GLU A 11 -1.45 6.57 -22.73
CA GLU A 11 -2.30 5.38 -22.89
C GLU A 11 -2.11 4.36 -21.74
N ILE A 12 -2.10 4.84 -20.50
CA ILE A 12 -2.37 3.95 -19.37
C ILE A 12 -3.87 3.69 -19.41
N GLU A 13 -4.26 2.45 -19.68
CA GLU A 13 -5.68 2.10 -19.76
C GLU A 13 -6.37 2.36 -18.42
N ASN A 14 -7.49 3.08 -18.50
CA ASN A 14 -8.36 3.16 -17.34
C ASN A 14 -9.12 1.84 -17.25
N ILE A 15 -8.90 1.08 -16.17
CA ILE A 15 -9.91 0.06 -15.86
C ILE A 15 -11.19 0.85 -15.59
N ASN A 16 -12.23 0.58 -16.38
CA ASN A 16 -13.53 1.20 -16.18
C ASN A 16 -14.21 0.61 -14.93
N VAL A 17 -13.60 0.89 -13.77
CA VAL A 17 -14.03 0.46 -12.44
C VAL A 17 -14.29 1.70 -11.61
N ASN A 18 -15.53 1.86 -11.19
CA ASN A 18 -15.93 2.98 -10.37
C ASN A 18 -15.36 2.84 -8.94
N VAL A 19 -14.84 3.92 -8.43
CA VAL A 19 -14.44 4.06 -7.02
C VAL A 19 -15.56 4.75 -6.26
N THR A 20 -16.04 4.12 -5.20
CA THR A 20 -17.00 4.75 -4.26
C THR A 20 -16.21 5.36 -3.12
N ILE A 21 -16.35 6.66 -2.92
CA ILE A 21 -15.77 7.36 -1.78
C ILE A 21 -16.65 7.09 -0.56
N ILE A 22 -16.02 6.65 0.53
CA ILE A 22 -16.70 6.36 1.80
C ILE A 22 -16.65 7.62 2.67
N PRO A 23 -17.80 8.17 3.08
CA PRO A 23 -17.83 9.26 4.05
C PRO A 23 -17.39 8.74 5.43
N ILE A 24 -16.33 9.30 5.96
CA ILE A 24 -15.81 8.97 7.29
C ILE A 24 -16.10 10.16 8.22
N THR A 25 -16.78 9.90 9.33
CA THR A 25 -17.14 10.92 10.32
C THR A 25 -17.03 10.38 11.75
N GLY A 26 -16.86 11.28 12.71
CA GLY A 26 -16.95 10.94 14.13
C GLY A 26 -15.72 10.23 14.71
N VAL A 27 -14.57 10.27 14.03
CA VAL A 27 -13.31 9.69 14.50
C VAL A 27 -12.18 10.71 14.49
N THR A 28 -11.10 10.39 15.17
CA THR A 28 -9.91 11.25 15.26
C THR A 28 -9.23 11.37 13.90
N GLY A 29 -8.87 12.58 13.52
CA GLY A 29 -8.19 12.94 12.28
C GLY A 29 -9.00 13.93 11.44
N GLU A 30 -8.32 14.66 10.59
CA GLU A 30 -8.90 15.62 9.64
C GLU A 30 -9.13 14.97 8.28
N VAL A 31 -8.26 14.03 7.92
CA VAL A 31 -8.30 13.26 6.68
C VAL A 31 -8.18 11.76 6.98
N HIS A 32 -8.83 10.93 6.16
CA HIS A 32 -8.92 9.49 6.36
C HIS A 32 -8.71 8.78 5.03
N TYR A 33 -7.64 8.01 4.89
CA TYR A 33 -7.23 7.39 3.63
C TYR A 33 -6.42 6.11 3.85
N ASN A 34 -5.94 5.49 2.79
CA ASN A 34 -5.15 4.26 2.77
C ASN A 34 -5.76 3.14 3.64
N PRO A 35 -7.00 2.70 3.33
CA PRO A 35 -7.66 1.69 4.13
C PRO A 35 -6.96 0.33 4.07
N GLY A 36 -6.77 -0.31 5.23
CA GLY A 36 -6.50 -1.74 5.33
C GLY A 36 -7.81 -2.52 5.36
N LEU A 37 -7.85 -3.70 4.79
CA LEU A 37 -9.02 -4.57 4.74
C LEU A 37 -8.67 -5.98 5.22
N ALA A 38 -9.50 -6.61 6.04
CA ALA A 38 -9.36 -8.02 6.39
C ALA A 38 -10.72 -8.66 6.62
N ARG A 39 -10.83 -9.96 6.32
CA ARG A 39 -12.00 -10.74 6.67
C ARG A 39 -11.67 -11.67 7.83
N ASP A 40 -12.50 -11.64 8.88
CA ASP A 40 -12.35 -12.54 10.01
C ASP A 40 -12.94 -13.92 9.73
N ASP A 41 -12.76 -14.86 10.65
CA ASP A 41 -13.26 -16.22 10.59
C ASP A 41 -14.80 -16.33 10.59
N LYS A 42 -15.49 -15.26 11.02
CA LYS A 42 -16.95 -15.14 11.01
C LYS A 42 -17.47 -14.51 9.72
N GLY A 43 -16.57 -14.07 8.84
CA GLY A 43 -16.89 -13.42 7.58
C GLY A 43 -17.18 -11.93 7.69
N ASN A 44 -16.93 -11.28 8.84
CA ASN A 44 -17.00 -9.83 8.95
C ASN A 44 -15.84 -9.20 8.19
N LEU A 45 -16.12 -8.12 7.47
CA LEU A 45 -15.10 -7.33 6.79
C LEU A 45 -14.65 -6.18 7.68
N TRP A 46 -13.40 -6.25 8.12
CA TRP A 46 -12.73 -5.22 8.89
C TRP A 46 -12.11 -4.18 7.97
N ILE A 47 -12.15 -2.91 8.41
CA ILE A 47 -11.45 -1.80 7.76
C ILE A 47 -10.61 -1.06 8.78
N SER A 48 -9.35 -0.79 8.44
CA SER A 48 -8.55 0.23 9.12
C SER A 48 -8.40 1.44 8.24
N LEU A 49 -8.21 2.60 8.85
CA LEU A 49 -7.99 3.87 8.15
C LEU A 49 -6.75 4.53 8.72
N ARG A 50 -5.83 4.93 7.86
CA ARG A 50 -4.85 5.94 8.22
C ARG A 50 -5.57 7.27 8.35
N SER A 51 -5.48 7.88 9.50
CA SER A 51 -6.09 9.16 9.78
C SER A 51 -5.02 10.13 10.25
N CYS A 52 -5.01 11.33 9.72
CA CYS A 52 -3.98 12.30 10.02
C CYS A 52 -4.57 13.61 10.54
N VAL A 53 -3.81 14.26 11.41
CA VAL A 53 -4.00 15.65 11.79
C VAL A 53 -2.75 16.41 11.39
N PHE A 54 -2.93 17.47 10.63
CA PHE A 54 -1.85 18.38 10.29
C PHE A 54 -1.56 19.30 11.47
N ASN A 55 -0.35 19.27 12.01
CA ASN A 55 0.08 20.14 13.09
C ASN A 55 1.06 21.21 12.57
N PRO A 56 0.59 22.42 12.26
CA PRO A 56 1.42 23.49 11.73
C PRO A 56 2.50 23.97 12.72
N ASP A 57 2.27 23.82 14.04
CA ASP A 57 3.24 24.27 15.06
C ASP A 57 4.51 23.40 15.09
N ARG A 58 4.44 22.22 14.50
CA ARG A 58 5.59 21.34 14.32
C ARG A 58 6.37 21.61 13.03
N TRP A 59 5.93 22.57 12.24
CA TRP A 59 6.59 22.96 11.00
C TRP A 59 7.90 23.70 11.27
N LYS A 60 8.99 22.98 11.29
CA LYS A 60 10.35 23.57 11.35
C LYS A 60 11.13 23.35 10.05
N GLY A 61 10.48 23.63 8.90
CA GLY A 61 11.09 23.50 7.58
C GLY A 61 10.59 22.30 6.78
N TRP A 62 10.77 22.33 5.48
CA TRP A 62 10.22 21.43 4.46
C TRP A 62 10.60 19.94 4.57
N LEU A 63 11.38 19.55 5.57
CA LEU A 63 12.08 18.27 5.60
C LEU A 63 11.61 17.29 6.69
N HIS A 64 10.60 17.64 7.49
CA HIS A 64 10.22 16.75 8.57
C HIS A 64 8.88 16.07 8.32
N PRO A 65 8.84 14.71 8.24
CA PRO A 65 7.60 13.94 8.28
C PRO A 65 6.81 14.15 9.57
N MET A 66 7.31 15.02 10.46
CA MET A 66 6.76 15.36 11.77
C MET A 66 5.52 16.27 11.72
N HIS A 67 5.05 16.65 10.53
CA HIS A 67 3.85 17.49 10.40
C HIS A 67 2.56 16.72 10.57
N TRP A 68 2.62 15.39 10.36
CA TRP A 68 1.46 14.53 10.36
C TRP A 68 1.49 13.61 11.57
N GLN A 69 0.55 13.79 12.51
CA GLN A 69 0.27 12.78 13.49
C GLN A 69 -0.66 11.75 12.87
N ASN A 70 -0.20 10.51 12.75
CA ASN A 70 -1.00 9.42 12.25
C ASN A 70 -1.81 8.77 13.38
N TYR A 71 -3.03 8.41 13.06
CA TYR A 71 -3.93 7.63 13.91
C TYR A 71 -4.43 6.43 13.12
N VAL A 72 -4.64 5.32 13.78
CA VAL A 72 -5.33 4.17 13.20
C VAL A 72 -6.76 4.19 13.73
N ASN A 73 -7.71 4.29 12.83
CA ASN A 73 -9.11 4.04 13.15
C ASN A 73 -9.50 2.69 12.56
N CYS A 74 -10.25 1.87 13.31
CA CYS A 74 -10.65 0.54 12.86
C CYS A 74 -12.13 0.30 13.15
N GLY A 75 -12.82 -0.38 12.25
CA GLY A 75 -14.23 -0.73 12.34
C GLY A 75 -14.60 -1.88 11.42
N ILE A 76 -15.91 -2.11 11.27
CA ILE A 76 -16.46 -3.12 10.37
C ILE A 76 -17.19 -2.40 9.23
N ILE A 77 -16.91 -2.81 8.00
CA ILE A 77 -17.58 -2.28 6.82
C ILE A 77 -18.59 -3.31 6.27
N ASN A 78 -19.80 -2.86 6.01
CA ASN A 78 -20.78 -3.65 5.27
C ASN A 78 -20.38 -3.67 3.80
N GLU A 79 -20.06 -4.83 3.28
CA GLU A 79 -19.56 -4.98 1.91
C GLU A 79 -20.55 -4.53 0.84
N ASN A 80 -21.85 -4.64 1.08
CA ASN A 80 -22.88 -4.27 0.10
C ASN A 80 -23.21 -2.77 0.10
N THR A 81 -23.35 -2.19 1.30
CA THR A 81 -23.71 -0.78 1.46
C THR A 81 -22.51 0.13 1.57
N LEU A 82 -21.33 -0.42 1.85
CA LEU A 82 -20.07 0.28 2.17
C LEU A 82 -20.19 1.17 3.42
N GLU A 83 -21.20 0.96 4.25
CA GLU A 83 -21.36 1.65 5.53
C GLU A 83 -20.36 1.07 6.55
N VAL A 84 -19.65 1.96 7.24
CA VAL A 84 -18.71 1.59 8.29
C VAL A 84 -19.36 1.76 9.65
N THR A 85 -19.30 0.71 10.46
CA THR A 85 -19.87 0.67 11.81
C THR A 85 -18.79 0.39 12.85
N GLY A 86 -19.00 0.86 14.08
CA GLY A 86 -18.07 0.63 15.18
C GLY A 86 -16.68 1.23 14.96
N LEU A 87 -16.57 2.20 14.03
CA LEU A 87 -15.29 2.85 13.75
C LEU A 87 -14.83 3.66 14.95
N LYS A 88 -13.63 3.39 15.41
CA LYS A 88 -13.01 4.10 16.53
C LYS A 88 -11.48 4.10 16.41
N GLU A 89 -10.86 5.07 17.07
CA GLU A 89 -9.40 5.14 17.20
C GLU A 89 -8.87 3.95 17.99
N ILE A 90 -7.81 3.34 17.47
CA ILE A 90 -7.06 2.25 18.11
C ILE A 90 -5.70 2.79 18.54
N LYS A 91 -5.41 2.76 19.85
CA LYS A 91 -4.21 3.34 20.47
C LYS A 91 -3.19 2.27 20.83
N PRO A 92 -1.90 2.60 20.87
CA PRO A 92 -0.91 1.66 21.39
C PRO A 92 -1.23 1.31 22.86
N LEU A 93 -1.18 0.01 23.20
CA LEU A 93 -1.42 -0.47 24.57
C LEU A 93 -0.31 -0.02 25.53
N LYS A 94 0.89 0.17 25.01
CA LYS A 94 2.05 0.69 25.73
C LYS A 94 2.79 1.69 24.86
N ASP A 95 3.38 2.68 25.50
CA ASP A 95 4.28 3.60 24.83
C ASP A 95 5.46 2.83 24.24
N TYR A 96 5.71 3.08 22.95
CA TYR A 96 6.85 2.60 22.23
C TYR A 96 7.39 3.75 21.38
N GLU A 97 8.69 3.96 21.41
CA GLU A 97 9.32 5.11 20.74
C GLU A 97 8.95 5.20 19.25
N GLY A 98 8.83 4.05 18.59
CA GLY A 98 8.42 3.98 17.16
C GLY A 98 7.01 4.49 16.90
N PHE A 99 6.13 4.58 17.90
CA PHE A 99 4.75 5.04 17.73
C PHE A 99 4.53 6.52 18.04
N GLN A 100 5.57 7.30 18.23
CA GLN A 100 5.43 8.75 18.48
C GLN A 100 4.66 9.48 17.37
N TRP A 101 4.73 8.95 16.15
CA TRP A 101 4.05 9.49 14.96
C TRP A 101 2.88 8.61 14.53
N GLY A 102 2.54 7.61 15.34
CA GLY A 102 1.51 6.63 15.05
C GLY A 102 1.97 5.51 14.13
N LEU A 103 1.03 4.67 13.71
CA LEU A 103 1.20 3.62 12.73
C LEU A 103 0.67 4.09 11.38
N GLU A 104 1.51 4.05 10.35
CA GLU A 104 1.17 4.51 9.00
C GLU A 104 0.80 3.33 8.11
N ASP A 105 -0.23 3.50 7.28
CA ASP A 105 -0.64 2.54 6.23
C ASP A 105 -0.83 1.10 6.73
N ALA A 106 -1.60 0.95 7.81
CA ALA A 106 -1.86 -0.33 8.46
C ALA A 106 -2.62 -1.29 7.53
N ARG A 107 -1.95 -2.29 6.95
CA ARG A 107 -2.57 -3.39 6.20
C ARG A 107 -3.06 -4.45 7.13
N LEU A 108 -4.34 -4.77 7.06
CA LEU A 108 -4.98 -5.74 7.93
C LEU A 108 -4.85 -7.16 7.40
N PHE A 109 -4.72 -8.11 8.31
CA PHE A 109 -4.82 -9.53 8.03
C PHE A 109 -5.30 -10.29 9.27
N TRP A 110 -5.96 -11.43 9.06
CA TRP A 110 -6.49 -12.23 10.14
C TRP A 110 -5.56 -13.41 10.44
N ARG A 111 -5.35 -13.70 11.73
CA ARG A 111 -4.62 -14.88 12.23
C ARG A 111 -5.47 -15.59 13.27
N GLU A 112 -5.02 -16.75 13.71
CA GLU A 112 -5.74 -17.56 14.74
C GLU A 112 -5.95 -16.78 16.06
N ASP A 113 -5.04 -15.91 16.42
CA ASP A 113 -5.10 -15.10 17.63
C ASP A 113 -5.79 -13.73 17.44
N GLY A 114 -6.23 -13.40 16.21
CA GLY A 114 -7.07 -12.23 15.97
C GLY A 114 -6.68 -11.35 14.77
N LEU A 115 -7.07 -10.08 14.87
CA LEU A 115 -6.84 -9.09 13.84
C LEU A 115 -5.46 -8.48 13.96
N HIS A 116 -4.62 -8.73 12.98
CA HIS A 116 -3.28 -8.17 12.87
C HIS A 116 -3.24 -7.01 11.88
N ALA A 117 -2.23 -6.16 12.04
CA ALA A 117 -1.84 -5.20 11.03
C ALA A 117 -0.32 -5.15 10.90
N ILE A 118 0.16 -4.95 9.67
CA ILE A 118 1.52 -4.48 9.41
C ILE A 118 1.46 -3.05 8.91
N GLY A 119 2.29 -2.19 9.46
CA GLY A 119 2.33 -0.79 9.10
C GLY A 119 3.70 -0.17 9.31
N VAL A 120 3.86 1.05 8.83
CA VAL A 120 5.10 1.80 8.96
C VAL A 120 5.15 2.53 10.29
N ILE A 121 6.27 2.43 10.98
CA ILE A 121 6.59 3.22 12.18
C ILE A 121 7.85 4.04 11.92
N LEU A 122 7.98 5.13 12.65
CA LEU A 122 9.13 6.03 12.56
C LEU A 122 9.85 6.08 13.91
N PRO A 123 10.72 5.12 14.21
CA PRO A 123 11.54 5.18 15.42
C PRO A 123 12.56 6.30 15.27
N ILE A 124 12.47 7.32 16.13
CA ILE A 124 13.47 8.39 16.19
C ILE A 124 14.64 7.88 17.02
N ARG A 125 15.68 7.42 16.35
CA ARG A 125 16.94 7.05 16.99
C ARG A 125 18.02 8.06 16.61
N ASN A 126 18.51 8.83 17.57
CA ASN A 126 19.66 9.73 17.40
C ASN A 126 19.54 10.71 16.21
N ASN A 127 18.39 11.35 16.02
CA ASN A 127 18.08 12.21 14.88
C ASN A 127 18.07 11.49 13.50
N ASP A 128 17.96 10.17 13.50
CA ASP A 128 17.87 9.36 12.30
C ASP A 128 16.40 9.02 12.03
N TYR A 129 15.84 9.64 11.00
CA TYR A 129 14.42 9.49 10.61
C TYR A 129 14.24 8.30 9.68
N ARG A 130 14.54 7.11 10.18
CA ARG A 130 14.37 5.88 9.42
C ARG A 130 13.00 5.28 9.70
N THR A 131 12.33 4.82 8.67
CA THR A 131 11.10 4.06 8.84
C THR A 131 11.40 2.57 8.97
N SER A 132 10.61 1.87 9.78
CA SER A 132 10.61 0.41 9.86
C SER A 132 9.18 -0.12 9.70
N GLN A 133 9.06 -1.42 9.46
CA GLN A 133 7.77 -2.10 9.48
C GLN A 133 7.52 -2.67 10.87
N ALA A 134 6.30 -2.53 11.36
CA ALA A 134 5.88 -3.10 12.62
C ALA A 134 4.62 -3.95 12.44
N GLU A 135 4.62 -5.11 13.06
CA GLU A 135 3.42 -5.95 13.20
C GLU A 135 2.78 -5.71 14.56
N VAL A 136 1.47 -5.52 14.54
CA VAL A 136 0.67 -5.26 15.73
C VAL A 136 -0.55 -6.17 15.76
N LEU A 137 -0.97 -6.55 16.97
CA LEU A 137 -2.24 -7.22 17.22
C LEU A 137 -3.26 -6.17 17.70
N ILE A 138 -4.40 -6.10 17.04
CA ILE A 138 -5.47 -5.14 17.31
C ILE A 138 -6.52 -5.79 18.23
N ASP A 139 -6.76 -5.18 19.39
CA ASP A 139 -7.90 -5.46 20.26
C ASP A 139 -8.93 -4.34 20.04
N HIS A 140 -9.83 -4.58 19.07
CA HIS A 140 -10.83 -3.59 18.72
C HIS A 140 -11.79 -3.32 19.88
N GLU A 141 -12.14 -4.31 20.70
CA GLU A 141 -13.07 -4.10 21.83
C GLU A 141 -12.48 -3.09 22.83
N LYS A 142 -11.21 -3.23 23.17
CA LYS A 142 -10.50 -2.30 24.05
C LYS A 142 -10.06 -1.00 23.36
N GLY A 143 -10.10 -0.94 22.04
CA GLY A 143 -9.58 0.19 21.28
C GLY A 143 -8.06 0.32 21.38
N THR A 144 -7.35 -0.80 21.42
CA THR A 144 -5.88 -0.82 21.56
C THR A 144 -5.21 -1.72 20.55
N TYR A 145 -3.93 -1.46 20.28
CA TYR A 145 -3.05 -2.40 19.60
C TYR A 145 -1.79 -2.66 20.41
N LYS A 146 -1.28 -3.88 20.32
CA LYS A 146 -0.05 -4.35 20.95
C LYS A 146 1.01 -4.57 19.88
N LEU A 147 2.19 -3.99 20.05
CA LEU A 147 3.35 -4.31 19.21
C LEU A 147 3.70 -5.79 19.40
N LEU A 148 3.74 -6.55 18.34
CA LEU A 148 4.22 -7.92 18.30
C LEU A 148 5.69 -7.93 17.89
N LYS A 149 6.03 -7.20 16.82
CA LYS A 149 7.39 -7.16 16.29
C LYS A 149 7.68 -5.85 15.57
N ASP A 150 8.85 -5.28 15.82
CA ASP A 150 9.49 -4.27 14.99
C ASP A 150 10.56 -4.98 14.15
N TYR A 151 10.37 -4.97 12.83
CA TYR A 151 11.25 -5.65 11.89
C TYR A 151 12.53 -4.85 11.56
N GLY A 152 12.64 -3.63 12.09
CA GLY A 152 13.80 -2.78 11.85
C GLY A 152 13.96 -2.39 10.38
N GLN A 153 15.20 -2.38 9.94
CA GLN A 153 15.59 -1.91 8.59
C GLN A 153 16.53 -2.93 7.93
N PRO A 154 15.99 -4.01 7.38
CA PRO A 154 16.84 -5.08 6.84
C PRO A 154 17.67 -4.65 5.63
N LYS A 155 17.19 -3.73 4.79
CA LYS A 155 17.90 -3.28 3.60
C LYS A 155 17.88 -1.79 3.32
N LYS A 156 16.80 -1.09 3.62
CA LYS A 156 16.56 0.31 3.18
C LYS A 156 16.48 1.26 4.37
N HIS A 157 16.84 2.52 4.16
CA HIS A 157 16.60 3.58 5.14
C HIS A 157 15.10 3.85 5.33
N THR A 158 14.30 3.57 4.32
CA THR A 158 12.85 3.70 4.34
C THR A 158 12.25 2.35 4.05
N GLU A 159 11.85 1.63 5.08
CA GLU A 159 11.13 0.37 4.97
C GLU A 159 9.64 0.64 4.94
N LYS A 160 9.00 0.28 3.84
CA LYS A 160 7.54 0.39 3.68
C LYS A 160 7.01 -0.51 2.58
N ASN A 161 5.69 -0.64 2.53
CA ASN A 161 4.98 -1.40 1.51
C ASN A 161 5.25 -2.91 1.54
N TRP A 162 5.54 -3.49 2.72
CA TRP A 162 5.59 -4.94 2.86
C TRP A 162 4.17 -5.51 2.79
N SER A 163 4.01 -6.59 2.08
CA SER A 163 2.71 -7.20 1.81
C SER A 163 2.58 -8.55 2.51
N PRO A 164 1.71 -8.65 3.52
CA PRO A 164 1.44 -9.92 4.17
C PRO A 164 0.63 -10.81 3.24
N PRO A 165 0.80 -12.14 3.30
CA PRO A 165 -0.20 -13.06 2.78
C PRO A 165 -1.47 -13.00 3.63
N GLU A 166 -2.65 -13.13 3.00
CA GLU A 166 -3.95 -13.15 3.72
C GLU A 166 -3.97 -14.23 4.82
N HIS A 167 -3.44 -15.40 4.51
CA HIS A 167 -3.25 -16.49 5.47
C HIS A 167 -1.77 -16.77 5.67
N ALA A 168 -1.40 -17.19 6.88
CA ALA A 168 -0.05 -17.59 7.18
C ALA A 168 0.46 -18.69 6.23
N THR A 169 1.72 -18.60 5.83
CA THR A 169 2.38 -19.59 5.00
C THR A 169 3.76 -19.93 5.57
N GLU A 170 4.23 -21.15 5.36
CA GLU A 170 5.59 -21.53 5.74
C GLU A 170 6.64 -21.03 4.74
N ALA A 171 6.22 -20.59 3.56
CA ALA A 171 7.13 -20.18 2.50
C ALA A 171 7.79 -18.83 2.77
N PHE A 172 7.02 -17.85 3.26
CA PHE A 172 7.50 -16.50 3.56
C PHE A 172 6.58 -15.80 4.56
N ASP A 173 7.09 -14.76 5.23
CA ASP A 173 6.31 -13.93 6.15
C ASP A 173 5.64 -12.74 5.41
N PHE A 174 6.40 -12.09 4.52
CA PHE A 174 5.94 -10.95 3.71
C PHE A 174 6.57 -10.96 2.32
N ALA A 175 5.85 -10.50 1.31
CA ALA A 175 6.48 -10.06 0.06
C ALA A 175 7.15 -8.70 0.29
N TYR A 176 8.47 -8.66 0.09
CA TYR A 176 9.30 -7.47 0.28
C TYR A 176 9.37 -6.61 -0.98
N SER A 177 9.61 -7.23 -2.12
CA SER A 177 9.55 -6.63 -3.46
C SER A 177 8.95 -7.63 -4.46
N LEU A 178 9.05 -7.39 -5.76
CA LEU A 178 8.58 -8.35 -6.76
C LEU A 178 9.41 -9.65 -6.75
N SER A 179 10.72 -9.53 -6.54
CA SER A 179 11.67 -10.63 -6.59
C SER A 179 12.29 -10.98 -5.23
N GLU A 180 11.76 -10.42 -4.15
CA GLU A 180 12.24 -10.64 -2.80
C GLU A 180 11.09 -10.90 -1.83
N VAL A 181 11.33 -11.81 -0.89
CA VAL A 181 10.45 -12.10 0.23
C VAL A 181 11.20 -11.91 1.53
N PHE A 182 10.47 -11.60 2.59
CA PHE A 182 10.98 -11.57 3.95
C PHE A 182 10.59 -12.85 4.66
N LYS A 183 11.57 -13.52 5.25
CA LYS A 183 11.37 -14.77 5.99
C LYS A 183 12.43 -14.91 7.09
N ASN A 184 12.02 -15.29 8.30
CA ASN A 184 12.93 -15.53 9.42
C ASN A 184 13.92 -14.39 9.66
N ASP A 185 13.44 -13.14 9.64
CA ASP A 185 14.22 -11.93 9.83
C ASP A 185 15.23 -11.59 8.72
N GLU A 186 15.14 -12.26 7.58
CA GLU A 186 16.01 -12.03 6.43
C GLU A 186 15.22 -11.70 5.17
N VAL A 187 15.80 -10.86 4.31
CA VAL A 187 15.29 -10.64 2.94
C VAL A 187 15.98 -11.60 2.01
N ILE A 188 15.18 -12.46 1.36
CA ILE A 188 15.64 -13.53 0.47
C ILE A 188 15.20 -13.21 -0.96
N GLY A 189 16.10 -13.39 -1.92
CA GLY A 189 15.83 -13.17 -3.34
C GLY A 189 16.85 -12.24 -3.99
N ALA A 190 16.59 -11.86 -5.23
CA ALA A 190 17.43 -10.95 -6.00
C ALA A 190 16.91 -9.52 -5.88
N ASP A 191 17.77 -8.58 -5.53
CA ASP A 191 17.42 -7.15 -5.55
C ASP A 191 17.04 -6.75 -6.98
N ASP A 192 15.80 -6.32 -7.17
CA ASP A 192 15.25 -6.04 -8.49
C ASP A 192 15.38 -4.57 -8.91
N HIS A 193 15.66 -3.65 -7.97
CA HIS A 193 15.73 -2.20 -8.19
C HIS A 193 14.57 -1.66 -9.07
N LEU A 194 13.45 -2.38 -9.10
CA LEU A 194 12.32 -2.02 -9.92
C LEU A 194 11.58 -0.81 -9.33
N ALA A 195 11.05 0.03 -10.20
CA ALA A 195 10.18 1.14 -9.81
C ALA A 195 8.78 0.67 -9.36
N VAL A 196 8.56 -0.64 -9.28
CA VAL A 196 7.29 -1.26 -8.86
C VAL A 196 7.33 -1.53 -7.36
N HIS A 197 6.40 -0.96 -6.64
CA HIS A 197 6.27 -1.11 -5.19
C HIS A 197 5.01 -1.89 -4.85
N ASN A 198 5.09 -2.74 -3.85
CA ASN A 198 3.91 -3.45 -3.35
C ASN A 198 2.84 -2.45 -2.89
N GLY A 199 1.58 -2.74 -3.19
CA GLY A 199 0.43 -1.94 -2.78
C GLY A 199 -0.39 -2.67 -1.71
N THR A 200 -0.99 -3.79 -2.06
CA THR A 200 -1.93 -4.53 -1.22
C THR A 200 -1.30 -5.77 -0.58
N LYS A 201 -2.02 -6.46 0.30
CA LYS A 201 -1.66 -7.82 0.71
C LYS A 201 -1.76 -8.81 -0.45
N LEU A 202 -1.34 -10.06 -0.21
CA LEU A 202 -1.42 -11.16 -1.14
C LEU A 202 -2.65 -12.01 -0.85
N LEU A 203 -3.50 -12.20 -1.85
CA LEU A 203 -4.64 -13.11 -1.78
C LEU A 203 -4.32 -14.41 -2.50
N ARG A 204 -4.74 -15.53 -1.93
CA ARG A 204 -4.60 -16.83 -2.58
C ARG A 204 -5.34 -16.84 -3.91
N TYR A 205 -4.66 -17.21 -5.01
CA TYR A 205 -5.23 -17.26 -6.35
C TYR A 205 -4.56 -18.34 -7.17
N LYS A 206 -5.35 -19.31 -7.66
CA LYS A 206 -4.83 -20.50 -8.36
C LYS A 206 -3.73 -21.19 -7.54
N ASP A 207 -2.59 -21.45 -8.15
CA ASP A 207 -1.45 -22.11 -7.52
C ASP A 207 -0.50 -21.17 -6.78
N GLY A 208 -0.84 -19.89 -6.69
CA GLY A 208 -0.02 -18.87 -6.05
C GLY A 208 -0.83 -17.76 -5.40
N TYR A 209 -0.48 -16.52 -5.68
CA TYR A 209 -1.14 -15.33 -5.12
C TYR A 209 -1.37 -14.27 -6.19
N ILE A 210 -2.35 -13.40 -5.93
CA ILE A 210 -2.57 -12.15 -6.67
C ILE A 210 -2.36 -10.97 -5.73
N GLN A 211 -1.83 -9.88 -6.25
CA GLN A 211 -1.57 -8.64 -5.53
C GLN A 211 -1.76 -7.44 -6.47
N LEU A 212 -2.15 -6.29 -5.94
CA LEU A 212 -1.97 -5.02 -6.63
C LEU A 212 -0.69 -4.34 -6.14
N ALA A 213 0.11 -3.91 -7.08
CA ALA A 213 1.31 -3.11 -6.88
C ALA A 213 1.14 -1.75 -7.58
N HIS A 214 2.08 -0.84 -7.36
CA HIS A 214 2.04 0.48 -7.98
C HIS A 214 3.41 0.91 -8.49
N VAL A 215 3.37 1.76 -9.51
CA VAL A 215 4.53 2.46 -10.06
C VAL A 215 4.37 3.94 -9.73
N VAL A 216 5.43 4.53 -9.18
CA VAL A 216 5.45 5.97 -8.91
C VAL A 216 6.00 6.67 -10.14
N CYS A 217 5.16 7.41 -10.82
CA CYS A 217 5.54 8.28 -11.92
C CYS A 217 5.55 9.71 -11.42
N GLY A 218 6.57 10.50 -11.73
CA GLY A 218 6.63 11.88 -11.31
C GLY A 218 7.41 12.75 -12.29
N VAL A 219 6.82 13.87 -12.68
CA VAL A 219 7.49 14.91 -13.44
C VAL A 219 7.36 16.21 -12.64
N GLY A 220 8.48 16.87 -12.35
CA GLY A 220 8.46 18.20 -11.73
C GLY A 220 7.98 18.24 -10.26
N GLY A 221 8.21 17.18 -9.47
CA GLY A 221 7.87 17.16 -8.04
C GLY A 221 6.45 16.64 -7.73
N GLU A 222 5.65 16.41 -8.75
CA GLU A 222 4.30 15.82 -8.59
C GLU A 222 4.38 14.30 -8.66
N ARG A 223 3.74 13.61 -7.72
CA ARG A 223 3.66 12.14 -7.71
C ARG A 223 2.38 11.69 -8.36
N THR A 224 2.49 10.80 -9.35
CA THR A 224 1.36 10.09 -9.93
C THR A 224 1.58 8.60 -9.73
N TYR A 225 0.53 7.87 -9.39
CA TYR A 225 0.58 6.42 -9.22
C TYR A 225 -0.17 5.75 -10.37
N ALA A 226 0.46 4.76 -10.97
CA ALA A 226 -0.21 3.79 -11.82
C ALA A 226 -0.17 2.44 -11.13
N HIS A 227 -1.18 1.61 -11.35
CA HIS A 227 -1.30 0.31 -10.70
C HIS A 227 -1.02 -0.82 -11.67
N VAL A 228 -0.64 -1.96 -11.13
CA VAL A 228 -0.43 -3.20 -11.85
C VAL A 228 -0.90 -4.36 -10.99
N ALA A 229 -1.61 -5.32 -11.57
CA ALA A 229 -1.87 -6.58 -10.89
C ALA A 229 -0.66 -7.50 -11.09
N VAL A 230 -0.24 -8.18 -10.03
CA VAL A 230 0.91 -9.08 -10.01
C VAL A 230 0.43 -10.48 -9.61
N LEU A 231 0.76 -11.48 -10.43
CA LEU A 231 0.70 -12.88 -10.02
C LEU A 231 2.02 -13.28 -9.38
N ARG A 232 1.93 -14.00 -8.29
CA ARG A 232 3.08 -14.54 -7.57
C ARG A 232 2.99 -16.04 -7.45
N ASP A 233 4.12 -16.71 -7.43
CA ASP A 233 4.18 -18.13 -7.13
C ASP A 233 3.88 -18.41 -5.64
N ILE A 234 3.87 -19.70 -5.28
CA ILE A 234 3.63 -20.15 -3.91
C ILE A 234 4.69 -19.67 -2.90
N ASN A 235 5.87 -19.31 -3.38
CA ASN A 235 6.97 -18.79 -2.56
C ASN A 235 6.95 -17.25 -2.44
N GLY A 236 5.97 -16.58 -3.05
CA GLY A 236 5.79 -15.14 -2.97
C GLY A 236 6.52 -14.33 -4.04
N TYR A 237 7.22 -14.96 -4.97
CA TYR A 237 7.94 -14.27 -6.06
C TYR A 237 6.99 -13.89 -7.21
N GLY A 238 7.12 -12.69 -7.73
CA GLY A 238 6.34 -12.22 -8.89
C GLY A 238 6.65 -13.01 -10.15
N THR A 239 5.61 -13.46 -10.87
CA THR A 239 5.72 -14.26 -12.08
C THR A 239 5.14 -13.58 -13.31
N HIS A 240 4.03 -12.85 -13.14
CA HIS A 240 3.34 -12.15 -14.22
C HIS A 240 2.84 -10.80 -13.71
N MET A 241 2.76 -9.83 -14.60
CA MET A 241 2.14 -8.53 -14.32
C MET A 241 1.08 -8.23 -15.38
N SER A 242 0.04 -7.52 -14.99
CA SER A 242 -0.90 -6.96 -15.93
C SER A 242 -0.33 -5.71 -16.61
N GLN A 243 -1.03 -5.20 -17.60
CA GLN A 243 -0.80 -3.84 -18.08
C GLN A 243 -1.04 -2.84 -16.94
N LEU A 244 -0.36 -1.68 -17.04
CA LEU A 244 -0.57 -0.58 -16.11
C LEU A 244 -1.96 0.01 -16.27
N PHE A 245 -2.58 0.35 -15.16
CA PHE A 245 -3.90 0.95 -15.14
C PHE A 245 -4.07 2.03 -14.08
N HIS A 246 -5.12 2.84 -14.25
CA HIS A 246 -5.62 3.75 -13.23
C HIS A 246 -7.04 3.38 -12.84
N PHE A 247 -7.44 3.72 -11.63
CA PHE A 247 -8.82 3.66 -11.22
C PHE A 247 -9.60 4.87 -11.77
N ASN A 248 -10.91 4.70 -12.00
CA ASN A 248 -11.76 5.80 -12.37
C ASN A 248 -12.28 6.50 -11.11
N VAL A 249 -11.51 7.44 -10.58
CA VAL A 249 -11.90 8.22 -9.39
C VAL A 249 -12.75 9.46 -9.70
N GLY A 250 -13.13 9.66 -10.97
CA GLY A 250 -14.07 10.72 -11.41
C GLY A 250 -13.53 12.16 -11.34
N TRP A 251 -12.26 12.36 -10.97
CA TRP A 251 -11.71 13.68 -10.61
C TRP A 251 -10.57 14.13 -11.54
N ARG A 252 -10.48 13.54 -12.72
CA ARG A 252 -9.37 13.78 -13.64
C ARG A 252 -9.57 14.98 -14.56
N GLU A 253 -9.77 16.16 -14.00
CA GLU A 253 -9.64 17.37 -14.82
C GLU A 253 -8.17 17.75 -15.11
N LYS A 254 -7.23 17.27 -14.29
CA LYS A 254 -5.79 17.49 -14.51
C LYS A 254 -5.03 16.22 -14.12
N LEU A 255 -4.25 15.66 -15.04
CA LEU A 255 -3.35 14.51 -14.85
C LEU A 255 -2.34 14.67 -13.69
N ARG A 256 -2.20 15.87 -13.17
CA ARG A 256 -1.18 16.25 -12.19
C ARG A 256 -1.61 16.13 -10.73
N GLU A 257 -2.86 15.80 -10.43
CA GLU A 257 -3.39 15.91 -9.07
C GLU A 257 -3.98 14.61 -8.51
N THR A 258 -3.87 13.47 -9.19
CA THR A 258 -4.49 12.23 -8.74
C THR A 258 -3.48 11.28 -8.13
N ILE A 259 -3.28 11.38 -6.83
CA ILE A 259 -2.70 10.29 -6.05
C ILE A 259 -3.82 9.29 -5.79
N GLU A 260 -3.73 8.13 -6.43
CA GLU A 260 -4.56 6.95 -6.17
C GLU A 260 -3.62 5.90 -5.59
N PHE A 261 -3.91 5.36 -4.43
CA PHE A 261 -3.07 4.35 -3.82
C PHE A 261 -3.89 3.15 -3.40
N ALA A 262 -3.78 2.03 -4.14
CA ALA A 262 -4.35 0.76 -3.72
C ALA A 262 -3.59 0.25 -2.49
N SER A 263 -4.19 0.42 -1.32
CA SER A 263 -3.53 0.18 -0.03
C SER A 263 -3.76 -1.22 0.50
N ASP A 264 -4.91 -1.82 0.23
CA ASP A 264 -5.22 -3.20 0.60
C ASP A 264 -6.36 -3.78 -0.24
N MET A 265 -6.59 -5.11 -0.14
CA MET A 265 -7.67 -5.78 -0.85
C MET A 265 -8.10 -7.08 -0.17
N VAL A 266 -9.32 -7.51 -0.46
CA VAL A 266 -9.86 -8.83 -0.11
C VAL A 266 -10.68 -9.37 -1.28
N TRP A 267 -11.00 -10.67 -1.27
CA TRP A 267 -12.01 -11.19 -2.17
C TRP A 267 -13.39 -10.64 -1.80
N SER A 268 -14.20 -10.30 -2.79
CA SER A 268 -15.63 -10.07 -2.59
C SER A 268 -16.28 -11.36 -2.11
N LYS A 269 -17.15 -11.27 -1.11
CA LYS A 269 -17.78 -12.42 -0.48
C LYS A 269 -18.57 -13.26 -1.48
N GLY A 270 -18.24 -14.56 -1.56
CA GLY A 270 -18.85 -15.50 -2.49
C GLY A 270 -18.40 -15.36 -3.95
N LYS A 271 -17.31 -14.59 -4.18
CA LYS A 271 -16.67 -14.40 -5.50
C LYS A 271 -15.15 -14.55 -5.40
N GLU A 272 -14.71 -15.45 -4.52
CA GLU A 272 -13.30 -15.76 -4.33
C GLU A 272 -12.67 -16.22 -5.66
N GLY A 273 -11.59 -15.54 -6.06
CA GLY A 273 -10.93 -15.77 -7.35
C GLY A 273 -11.57 -15.05 -8.55
N GLU A 274 -12.71 -14.37 -8.39
CA GLU A 274 -13.43 -13.70 -9.49
C GLU A 274 -13.44 -12.19 -9.33
N GLU A 275 -13.67 -11.66 -8.13
CA GLU A 275 -13.82 -10.22 -7.90
C GLU A 275 -13.07 -9.76 -6.63
N LEU A 276 -12.23 -8.76 -6.79
CA LEU A 276 -11.51 -8.09 -5.72
C LEU A 276 -12.31 -6.90 -5.17
N LEU A 277 -12.34 -6.76 -3.85
CA LEU A 277 -12.71 -5.54 -3.17
C LEU A 277 -11.42 -4.82 -2.76
N VAL A 278 -11.16 -3.66 -3.33
CA VAL A 278 -9.91 -2.92 -3.19
C VAL A 278 -10.13 -1.63 -2.41
N GLY A 279 -9.34 -1.45 -1.37
CA GLY A 279 -9.26 -0.20 -0.61
C GLY A 279 -8.26 0.77 -1.23
N LEU A 280 -8.68 2.01 -1.38
CA LEU A 280 -7.92 3.06 -2.06
C LEU A 280 -7.77 4.30 -1.18
N GLY A 281 -6.56 4.80 -1.07
CA GLY A 281 -6.31 6.19 -0.69
C GLY A 281 -6.46 7.09 -1.92
N VAL A 282 -7.26 8.13 -1.80
CA VAL A 282 -7.49 9.10 -2.88
C VAL A 282 -7.00 10.46 -2.43
N LYS A 283 -6.01 11.02 -3.11
CA LYS A 283 -5.35 12.33 -2.84
C LYS A 283 -4.77 12.48 -1.43
N ASP A 284 -4.48 11.38 -0.73
CA ASP A 284 -4.12 11.39 0.69
C ASP A 284 -5.16 12.10 1.59
N GLU A 285 -6.42 12.16 1.15
CA GLU A 285 -7.51 12.88 1.83
C GLU A 285 -8.75 12.01 2.06
N ALA A 286 -9.02 11.06 1.16
CA ALA A 286 -10.25 10.29 1.17
C ALA A 286 -10.01 8.78 1.05
N THR A 287 -10.97 8.03 1.59
CA THR A 287 -11.05 6.57 1.47
C THR A 287 -11.97 6.19 0.33
N GLY A 288 -11.47 5.41 -0.62
CA GLY A 288 -12.22 4.82 -1.70
C GLY A 288 -12.31 3.31 -1.61
N ILE A 289 -13.38 2.74 -2.12
CA ILE A 289 -13.53 1.30 -2.35
C ILE A 289 -13.88 1.06 -3.81
N ALA A 290 -13.18 0.10 -4.44
CA ALA A 290 -13.44 -0.36 -5.78
C ALA A 290 -13.72 -1.87 -5.81
N ARG A 291 -14.57 -2.31 -6.74
CA ARG A 291 -14.77 -3.74 -7.07
C ARG A 291 -14.16 -4.00 -8.44
N ILE A 292 -13.26 -4.97 -8.50
CA ILE A 292 -12.53 -5.28 -9.72
C ILE A 292 -12.73 -6.75 -10.07
N PRO A 293 -13.48 -7.07 -11.11
CA PRO A 293 -13.44 -8.41 -11.69
C PRO A 293 -12.03 -8.75 -12.19
N VAL A 294 -11.52 -9.92 -11.85
CA VAL A 294 -10.13 -10.32 -12.19
C VAL A 294 -9.92 -10.44 -13.71
N ASP A 295 -10.98 -10.70 -14.46
CA ASP A 295 -10.96 -10.74 -15.93
C ASP A 295 -10.75 -9.37 -16.60
N LYS A 296 -10.84 -8.28 -15.83
CA LYS A 296 -10.50 -6.94 -16.30
C LYS A 296 -9.00 -6.69 -16.44
N PHE A 297 -8.17 -7.50 -15.78
CA PHE A 297 -6.73 -7.37 -15.93
C PHE A 297 -6.27 -7.97 -17.26
N ILE A 298 -5.62 -7.15 -18.07
CA ILE A 298 -4.96 -7.60 -19.29
C ILE A 298 -3.57 -8.06 -18.89
N TRP A 299 -3.37 -9.38 -18.94
CA TRP A 299 -2.10 -9.99 -18.57
C TRP A 299 -1.16 -10.00 -19.76
N ASP A 300 0.04 -9.48 -19.56
CA ASP A 300 1.13 -9.70 -20.50
C ASP A 300 1.67 -11.13 -20.35
N GLU A 301 2.17 -11.71 -21.47
CA GLU A 301 2.89 -12.98 -21.40
C GLU A 301 4.02 -12.86 -20.40
N ALA A 302 4.36 -13.97 -19.73
CA ALA A 302 5.29 -14.07 -18.61
C ALA A 302 6.38 -12.99 -18.65
N ILE A 303 6.29 -12.06 -17.72
CA ILE A 303 7.24 -10.95 -17.68
C ILE A 303 8.52 -11.53 -17.10
N ASP A 304 9.55 -11.60 -17.92
CA ASP A 304 10.90 -11.73 -17.43
C ASP A 304 11.19 -10.49 -16.58
N ILE A 305 11.13 -10.68 -15.24
CA ILE A 305 11.42 -9.63 -14.25
C ILE A 305 12.80 -9.01 -14.53
N MET A 306 13.75 -9.77 -15.03
CA MET A 306 15.04 -9.27 -15.50
C MET A 306 14.93 -8.32 -16.69
N TRP A 307 13.96 -8.54 -17.57
CA TRP A 307 13.70 -7.68 -18.72
C TRP A 307 13.04 -6.35 -18.35
N TYR A 308 12.16 -6.34 -17.34
CA TYR A 308 11.59 -5.13 -16.75
C TYR A 308 12.66 -4.28 -16.06
N LYS A 309 13.60 -4.92 -15.36
CA LYS A 309 14.75 -4.28 -14.72
C LYS A 309 15.54 -3.38 -15.68
N TRP A 310 15.75 -3.82 -16.93
CA TRP A 310 16.53 -3.07 -17.91
C TRP A 310 15.81 -1.88 -18.54
N ARG A 311 14.51 -1.89 -18.63
CA ARG A 311 13.74 -0.89 -19.36
C ARG A 311 13.19 0.25 -18.51
N TRP A 312 12.94 0.01 -17.25
CA TRP A 312 12.49 1.04 -16.33
C TRP A 312 13.63 1.85 -15.72
N VAL A 313 14.83 1.26 -15.61
CA VAL A 313 16.04 1.92 -15.07
C VAL A 313 16.73 2.82 -16.11
N THR A 314 16.47 2.62 -17.40
CA THR A 314 16.99 3.47 -18.48
C THR A 314 15.84 4.07 -19.28
N PRO A 315 15.24 5.18 -18.85
CA PRO A 315 14.38 5.95 -19.74
C PRO A 315 15.21 6.36 -20.96
N PRO A 316 14.64 6.31 -22.17
CA PRO A 316 15.35 6.56 -23.41
C PRO A 316 16.01 7.94 -23.53
N ASN A 317 15.69 8.89 -22.64
CA ASN A 317 16.28 10.22 -22.56
C ASN A 317 16.52 10.60 -21.12
N ARG A 318 17.63 10.13 -20.56
CA ARG A 318 18.11 10.50 -19.22
C ARG A 318 18.35 12.00 -19.05
N GLU A 319 18.53 12.73 -20.17
CA GLU A 319 18.83 14.17 -20.15
C GLU A 319 17.60 15.04 -19.89
N GLU A 320 16.38 14.57 -20.18
CA GLU A 320 15.15 15.36 -19.98
C GLU A 320 14.50 15.23 -18.60
N ILE A 321 14.97 14.30 -17.76
CA ILE A 321 14.39 14.02 -16.43
C ILE A 321 15.31 14.47 -15.29
N ILE A 322 16.50 14.97 -15.58
CA ILE A 322 17.38 15.57 -14.56
C ILE A 322 16.89 16.99 -14.29
N VAL A 323 15.92 17.11 -13.38
CA VAL A 323 15.75 18.39 -12.65
C VAL A 323 17.08 18.68 -11.98
N PRO A 324 17.75 19.81 -12.30
CA PRO A 324 19.01 20.16 -11.66
C PRO A 324 18.88 20.03 -10.14
N ARG A 325 19.91 19.50 -9.49
CA ARG A 325 19.93 19.28 -8.04
C ARG A 325 19.69 20.56 -7.24
N SER A 326 19.90 21.72 -7.86
CA SER A 326 19.61 23.07 -7.34
C SER A 326 18.13 23.37 -7.15
N ASP A 327 17.23 22.70 -7.87
CA ASP A 327 15.79 22.97 -7.85
C ASP A 327 15.00 21.92 -7.06
N ARG A 328 15.71 20.94 -6.49
CA ARG A 328 15.12 20.06 -5.50
C ARG A 328 15.25 20.71 -4.13
N PRO A 329 14.17 20.86 -3.35
CA PRO A 329 14.33 21.12 -1.94
C PRO A 329 15.24 20.00 -1.42
N ASP A 330 16.37 20.38 -0.80
CA ASP A 330 17.40 19.47 -0.31
C ASP A 330 16.76 18.37 0.57
N TRP A 331 16.58 17.21 -0.02
CA TRP A 331 16.27 15.98 0.69
C TRP A 331 17.60 15.49 1.31
N LYS A 332 18.10 16.24 2.28
CA LYS A 332 19.19 15.78 3.14
C LYS A 332 18.64 15.07 4.35
#